data_8ba9b3970c76aed1c6ab8995f027c0e9
#
_entry.id   8ba9b3970c76aed1c6ab8995f027c0e9
#
_cell.length_a   1.000
_cell.length_b   1.000
_cell.length_c   1.000
_cell.angle_alpha   90.00
_cell.angle_beta   90.00
_cell.angle_gamma   90.00
#
_symmetry.space_group_name_H-M   'P 1'
#
loop_
_entity.id
_entity.type
_entity.pdbx_description
1 polymer ?
#
loop_
_entity_poly.entity_id
_entity_poly.type
_entity_poly.pdbx_seq_one_letter_code
_entity_poly.pdbx_strand_id
1 'polypeptide(L)'
;EDEDYQRYLSDLRDLKDAFGIKVYAFCLMTNHVHLLLAPGDSLSGLAQLMKTLAARTTRYRNRLEGRSGTLWESRYKSSVVQSDAYLLACCRYIELNPVRARMVDDVAAYPWSSYGLWADWLKEPNWLDMDPCFIELGQTAEERYRRYVTFMKEAIPAEELRLIREAVQRGQLTGNQLFVDEIERVAGVRIERRGQGRPRLE
;
A
#
# COMPACT_ATOMS: atom_id res chain seq x y z
N GLU A 1 1.03 17.13 9.90
CA GLU A 1 -0.04 17.48 10.86
C GLU A 1 -1.29 16.65 10.56
N ASP A 2 -2.19 16.48 11.52
CA ASP A 2 -3.37 15.60 11.39
C ASP A 2 -4.29 16.02 10.24
N GLU A 3 -4.43 17.32 10.00
CA GLU A 3 -5.20 17.85 8.87
C GLU A 3 -4.66 17.41 7.50
N ASP A 4 -3.34 17.26 7.35
CA ASP A 4 -2.73 16.79 6.11
C ASP A 4 -3.12 15.33 5.84
N TYR A 5 -3.10 14.50 6.87
CA TYR A 5 -3.49 13.10 6.78
C TYR A 5 -4.97 12.94 6.49
N GLN A 6 -5.82 13.68 7.21
CA GLN A 6 -7.28 13.69 6.97
C GLN A 6 -7.59 14.12 5.53
N ARG A 7 -6.94 15.16 5.05
CA ARG A 7 -7.11 15.65 3.69
C ARG A 7 -6.68 14.62 2.65
N TYR A 8 -5.53 13.99 2.85
CA TYR A 8 -5.04 12.95 1.96
C TYR A 8 -6.01 11.77 1.89
N LEU A 9 -6.52 11.29 3.03
CA LEU A 9 -7.50 10.19 3.09
C LEU A 9 -8.84 10.57 2.45
N SER A 10 -9.31 11.81 2.65
CA SER A 10 -10.51 12.31 1.95
C SER A 10 -10.33 12.30 0.44
N ASP A 11 -9.20 12.84 -0.06
CA ASP A 11 -8.90 12.84 -1.49
C ASP A 11 -8.74 11.40 -2.03
N LEU A 12 -8.12 10.48 -1.29
CA LEU A 12 -7.99 9.08 -1.69
C LEU A 12 -9.34 8.39 -1.80
N ARG A 13 -10.23 8.60 -0.82
CA ARG A 13 -11.59 8.06 -0.79
C ARG A 13 -12.40 8.52 -2.00
N ASP A 14 -12.40 9.83 -2.28
CA ASP A 14 -13.14 10.39 -3.42
C ASP A 14 -12.61 9.85 -4.75
N LEU A 15 -11.28 9.77 -4.88
CA LEU A 15 -10.64 9.39 -6.13
C LEU A 15 -10.70 7.89 -6.40
N LYS A 16 -10.71 7.03 -5.36
CA LYS A 16 -10.83 5.58 -5.59
C LYS A 16 -12.11 5.24 -6.34
N ASP A 17 -13.23 5.83 -5.92
CA ASP A 17 -14.53 5.59 -6.54
C ASP A 17 -14.59 6.21 -7.95
N ALA A 18 -14.06 7.43 -8.12
CA ALA A 18 -14.02 8.11 -9.41
C ALA A 18 -13.20 7.38 -10.48
N PHE A 19 -12.18 6.63 -10.09
CA PHE A 19 -11.30 5.90 -11.01
C PHE A 19 -11.48 4.38 -10.96
N GLY A 20 -12.46 3.89 -10.22
CA GLY A 20 -12.76 2.45 -10.10
C GLY A 20 -11.62 1.65 -9.46
N ILE A 21 -10.94 2.22 -8.47
CA ILE A 21 -9.83 1.59 -7.77
C ILE A 21 -10.29 1.06 -6.42
N LYS A 22 -9.88 -0.16 -6.07
CA LYS A 22 -10.05 -0.70 -4.71
C LYS A 22 -8.84 -0.35 -3.87
N VAL A 23 -9.08 0.02 -2.61
CA VAL A 23 -8.04 0.30 -1.61
C VAL A 23 -8.12 -0.76 -0.53
N TYR A 24 -7.13 -1.64 -0.47
CA TYR A 24 -7.09 -2.75 0.48
C TYR A 24 -6.35 -2.41 1.77
N ALA A 25 -5.25 -1.66 1.67
CA ALA A 25 -4.53 -1.20 2.83
C ALA A 25 -3.82 0.13 2.55
N PHE A 26 -3.60 0.91 3.61
CA PHE A 26 -2.79 2.13 3.55
C PHE A 26 -2.05 2.38 4.86
N CYS A 27 -0.98 3.16 4.77
CA CYS A 27 -0.31 3.76 5.90
C CYS A 27 0.32 5.09 5.48
N LEU A 28 -0.08 6.18 6.13
CA LEU A 28 0.47 7.51 5.92
C LEU A 28 1.60 7.73 6.92
N MET A 29 2.85 7.71 6.45
CA MET A 29 4.02 8.02 7.26
C MET A 29 4.34 9.52 7.18
N THR A 30 5.26 10.00 8.00
CA THR A 30 5.62 11.43 8.07
C THR A 30 6.13 12.00 6.74
N ASN A 31 6.80 11.21 5.92
CA ASN A 31 7.44 11.66 4.68
C ASN A 31 7.15 10.78 3.47
N HIS A 32 6.33 9.75 3.59
CA HIS A 32 5.93 8.87 2.50
C HIS A 32 4.60 8.18 2.81
N VAL A 33 4.02 7.57 1.80
CA VAL A 33 2.74 6.85 1.88
C VAL A 33 2.90 5.46 1.31
N HIS A 34 2.31 4.48 1.98
CA HIS A 34 2.12 3.13 1.47
C HIS A 34 0.65 2.91 1.12
N LEU A 35 0.39 2.34 -0.04
CA LEU A 35 -0.94 1.98 -0.52
C LEU A 35 -0.91 0.57 -1.11
N LEU A 36 -1.91 -0.23 -0.81
CA LEU A 36 -2.21 -1.49 -1.51
C LEU A 36 -3.51 -1.28 -2.30
N LEU A 37 -3.39 -1.28 -3.61
CA LEU A 37 -4.45 -0.91 -4.52
C LEU A 37 -4.71 -2.03 -5.53
N ALA A 38 -5.97 -2.24 -5.90
CA ALA A 38 -6.31 -3.07 -7.04
C ALA A 38 -7.02 -2.21 -8.11
N PRO A 39 -6.54 -2.23 -9.36
CA PRO A 39 -7.24 -1.59 -10.45
C PRO A 39 -8.57 -2.31 -10.70
N GLY A 40 -9.60 -1.56 -11.14
CA GLY A 40 -10.79 -2.13 -11.73
C GLY A 40 -10.57 -2.52 -13.19
N ASP A 41 -11.58 -2.33 -14.03
CA ASP A 41 -11.54 -2.72 -15.44
C ASP A 41 -10.52 -1.95 -16.28
N SER A 42 -10.07 -0.78 -15.81
CA SER A 42 -9.11 0.08 -16.51
C SER A 42 -7.79 0.27 -15.74
N LEU A 43 -6.70 -0.22 -16.32
CA LEU A 43 -5.35 0.00 -15.78
C LEU A 43 -4.96 1.49 -15.74
N SER A 44 -5.53 2.32 -16.63
CA SER A 44 -5.28 3.76 -16.65
C SER A 44 -5.83 4.47 -15.41
N GLY A 45 -6.85 3.92 -14.75
CA GLY A 45 -7.43 4.44 -13.52
C GLY A 45 -6.41 4.59 -12.40
N LEU A 46 -5.52 3.59 -12.23
CA LEU A 46 -4.46 3.65 -11.22
C LEU A 46 -3.50 4.82 -11.46
N ALA A 47 -3.05 5.00 -12.69
CA ALA A 47 -2.15 6.11 -13.03
C ALA A 47 -2.83 7.48 -12.85
N GLN A 48 -4.12 7.59 -13.19
CA GLN A 48 -4.91 8.81 -13.01
C GLN A 48 -5.15 9.11 -11.53
N LEU A 49 -5.47 8.11 -10.71
CA LEU A 49 -5.60 8.26 -9.27
C LEU A 49 -4.30 8.81 -8.68
N MET A 50 -3.17 8.15 -8.92
CA MET A 50 -1.87 8.56 -8.36
C MET A 50 -1.45 9.96 -8.80
N LYS A 51 -1.64 10.30 -10.09
CA LYS A 51 -1.38 11.63 -10.62
C LYS A 51 -2.24 12.71 -9.95
N THR A 52 -3.54 12.43 -9.81
CA THR A 52 -4.49 13.41 -9.27
C THR A 52 -4.28 13.60 -7.78
N LEU A 53 -4.07 12.53 -7.03
CA LEU A 53 -3.79 12.54 -5.60
C LEU A 53 -2.51 13.33 -5.29
N ALA A 54 -1.42 13.04 -6.01
CA ALA A 54 -0.17 13.77 -5.88
C ALA A 54 -0.32 15.26 -6.20
N ALA A 55 -1.08 15.61 -7.25
CA ALA A 55 -1.33 16.98 -7.62
C ALA A 55 -2.20 17.74 -6.60
N ARG A 56 -3.23 17.10 -6.03
CA ARG A 56 -4.08 17.70 -4.99
C ARG A 56 -3.27 17.98 -3.73
N THR A 57 -2.49 16.99 -3.26
CA THR A 57 -1.62 17.12 -2.08
C THR A 57 -0.59 18.23 -2.28
N THR A 58 0.08 18.26 -3.45
CA THR A 58 1.07 19.33 -3.75
C THR A 58 0.44 20.72 -3.74
N ARG A 59 -0.72 20.89 -4.38
CA ARG A 59 -1.42 22.20 -4.40
C ARG A 59 -1.84 22.65 -3.02
N TYR A 60 -2.35 21.72 -2.21
CA TYR A 60 -2.76 21.99 -0.83
C TYR A 60 -1.56 22.45 0.01
N ARG A 61 -0.46 21.68 0.02
CA ARG A 61 0.75 22.04 0.78
C ARG A 61 1.40 23.33 0.29
N ASN A 62 1.49 23.54 -1.02
CA ASN A 62 2.04 24.76 -1.57
C ASN A 62 1.22 26.01 -1.15
N ARG A 63 -0.12 25.89 -1.14
CA ARG A 63 -0.98 26.97 -0.65
C ARG A 63 -0.77 27.25 0.83
N LEU A 64 -0.70 26.20 1.65
CA LEU A 64 -0.54 26.31 3.10
C LEU A 64 0.82 26.95 3.47
N GLU A 65 1.87 26.59 2.75
CA GLU A 65 3.25 27.02 3.04
C GLU A 65 3.69 28.23 2.22
N GLY A 66 2.83 28.79 1.38
CA GLY A 66 3.16 29.95 0.51
C GLY A 66 4.29 29.66 -0.48
N ARG A 67 4.45 28.40 -0.91
CA ARG A 67 5.53 27.96 -1.80
C ARG A 67 5.00 27.47 -3.16
N SER A 68 5.91 27.19 -4.09
CA SER A 68 5.65 26.59 -5.40
C SER A 68 6.56 25.40 -5.66
N GLY A 69 6.29 24.65 -6.72
CA GLY A 69 7.09 23.48 -7.11
C GLY A 69 6.50 22.16 -6.64
N THR A 70 7.26 21.08 -6.80
CA THR A 70 6.83 19.72 -6.44
C THR A 70 7.00 19.45 -4.96
N LEU A 71 6.07 18.70 -4.37
CA LEU A 71 6.19 18.14 -3.03
C LEU A 71 6.90 16.78 -3.04
N TRP A 72 6.68 16.01 -4.11
CA TRP A 72 7.15 14.64 -4.22
C TRP A 72 8.54 14.58 -4.87
N GLU A 73 9.43 13.80 -4.26
CA GLU A 73 10.80 13.64 -4.75
C GLU A 73 10.86 13.02 -6.15
N SER A 74 9.97 12.04 -6.40
CA SER A 74 9.91 11.31 -7.67
C SER A 74 8.50 10.80 -7.97
N ARG A 75 8.37 10.08 -9.08
CA ARG A 75 7.17 9.27 -9.34
C ARG A 75 7.04 8.18 -8.28
N TYR A 76 5.80 7.74 -8.02
CA TYR A 76 5.55 6.64 -7.10
C TYR A 76 6.30 5.37 -7.54
N LYS A 77 6.75 4.61 -6.56
CA LYS A 77 7.30 3.26 -6.77
C LYS A 77 6.16 2.26 -6.64
N SER A 78 6.16 1.25 -7.47
CA SER A 78 5.11 0.23 -7.45
C SER A 78 5.65 -1.16 -7.69
N SER A 79 4.95 -2.15 -7.17
CA SER A 79 5.20 -3.58 -7.38
C SER A 79 3.84 -4.24 -7.63
N VAL A 80 3.74 -5.10 -8.63
CA VAL A 80 2.57 -5.96 -8.80
C VAL A 80 2.69 -7.11 -7.81
N VAL A 81 1.61 -7.37 -7.07
CA VAL A 81 1.55 -8.36 -5.99
C VAL A 81 0.80 -9.58 -6.46
N GLN A 82 1.37 -10.77 -6.23
CA GLN A 82 0.67 -12.04 -6.37
C GLN A 82 -0.41 -12.15 -5.29
N SER A 83 -1.68 -12.09 -5.72
CA SER A 83 -2.81 -11.89 -4.80
C SER A 83 -3.06 -13.08 -3.86
N ASP A 84 -2.94 -14.30 -4.35
CA ASP A 84 -3.20 -15.52 -3.60
C ASP A 84 -2.14 -15.86 -2.53
N ALA A 85 -0.93 -15.34 -2.67
CA ALA A 85 0.17 -15.69 -1.77
C ALA A 85 0.66 -14.52 -0.90
N TYR A 86 0.62 -13.28 -1.42
CA TYR A 86 1.32 -12.16 -0.79
C TYR A 86 0.42 -10.98 -0.41
N LEU A 87 -0.87 -11.04 -0.67
CA LEU A 87 -1.78 -9.90 -0.42
C LEU A 87 -1.86 -9.55 1.06
N LEU A 88 -2.16 -10.52 1.94
CA LEU A 88 -2.18 -10.32 3.39
C LEU A 88 -0.80 -9.95 3.94
N ALA A 89 0.27 -10.52 3.39
CA ALA A 89 1.63 -10.16 3.76
C ALA A 89 1.93 -8.68 3.45
N CYS A 90 1.45 -8.17 2.31
CA CYS A 90 1.55 -6.77 1.94
C CYS A 90 0.70 -5.86 2.86
N CYS A 91 -0.53 -6.28 3.22
CA CYS A 91 -1.34 -5.57 4.22
C CYS A 91 -0.56 -5.42 5.53
N ARG A 92 -0.08 -6.54 6.08
CA ARG A 92 0.74 -6.56 7.30
C ARG A 92 2.00 -5.71 7.19
N TYR A 93 2.71 -5.81 6.06
CA TYR A 93 3.87 -4.96 5.79
C TYR A 93 3.53 -3.48 5.87
N ILE A 94 2.44 -3.06 5.25
CA ILE A 94 2.00 -1.66 5.19
C ILE A 94 1.57 -1.18 6.56
N GLU A 95 0.71 -1.91 7.24
CA GLU A 95 0.10 -1.49 8.51
C GLU A 95 1.09 -1.50 9.68
N LEU A 96 2.09 -2.39 9.68
CA LEU A 96 3.14 -2.41 10.70
C LEU A 96 4.30 -1.42 10.44
N ASN A 97 4.23 -0.58 9.39
CA ASN A 97 5.29 0.42 9.14
C ASN A 97 5.54 1.35 10.34
N PRO A 98 4.52 1.92 11.02
CA PRO A 98 4.74 2.81 12.15
C PRO A 98 5.43 2.11 13.33
N VAL A 99 5.10 0.84 13.60
CA VAL A 99 5.76 0.04 14.63
C VAL A 99 7.22 -0.22 14.26
N ARG A 100 7.50 -0.61 13.01
CA ARG A 100 8.88 -0.81 12.53
C ARG A 100 9.71 0.48 12.52
N ALA A 101 9.06 1.61 12.30
CA ALA A 101 9.69 2.93 12.38
C ALA A 101 9.81 3.45 13.82
N ARG A 102 9.36 2.69 14.82
CA ARG A 102 9.33 3.06 16.24
C ARG A 102 8.58 4.36 16.54
N MET A 103 7.54 4.64 15.74
CA MET A 103 6.63 5.77 15.96
C MET A 103 5.58 5.43 17.03
N VAL A 104 5.19 4.16 17.10
CA VAL A 104 4.28 3.59 18.11
C VAL A 104 4.77 2.19 18.49
N ASP A 105 4.40 1.73 19.67
CA ASP A 105 4.70 0.36 20.13
C ASP A 105 3.62 -0.66 19.68
N ASP A 106 2.38 -0.19 19.49
CA ASP A 106 1.26 -1.00 19.03
C ASP A 106 0.66 -0.39 17.76
N VAL A 107 0.40 -1.24 16.76
CA VAL A 107 -0.20 -0.82 15.49
C VAL A 107 -1.57 -0.16 15.66
N ALA A 108 -2.33 -0.58 16.67
CA ALA A 108 -3.63 0.01 16.99
C ALA A 108 -3.54 1.46 17.50
N ALA A 109 -2.37 1.88 17.98
CA ALA A 109 -2.13 3.24 18.44
C ALA A 109 -1.84 4.24 17.29
N TYR A 110 -1.70 3.75 16.04
CA TYR A 110 -1.43 4.62 14.89
C TYR A 110 -2.69 4.89 14.06
N PRO A 111 -3.29 6.08 14.14
CA PRO A 111 -4.59 6.35 13.53
C PRO A 111 -4.53 6.51 12.00
N TRP A 112 -3.33 6.71 11.42
CA TRP A 112 -3.14 7.00 9.99
C TRP A 112 -2.79 5.76 9.18
N SER A 113 -3.27 4.59 9.61
CA SER A 113 -3.19 3.32 8.88
C SER A 113 -4.57 2.67 8.75
N SER A 114 -4.69 1.75 7.79
CA SER A 114 -5.92 0.98 7.59
C SER A 114 -6.23 0.01 8.73
N TYR A 115 -5.27 -0.30 9.59
CA TYR A 115 -5.45 -1.30 10.65
C TYR A 115 -6.66 -0.99 11.55
N GLY A 116 -6.82 0.27 11.98
CA GLY A 116 -7.95 0.68 12.83
C GLY A 116 -9.31 0.49 12.16
N LEU A 117 -9.39 0.62 10.84
CA LEU A 117 -10.63 0.46 10.10
C LEU A 117 -11.14 -0.99 10.09
N TRP A 118 -10.28 -1.97 10.26
CA TRP A 118 -10.71 -3.38 10.35
C TRP A 118 -11.53 -3.66 11.61
N ALA A 119 -11.20 -3.01 12.74
CA ALA A 119 -12.01 -3.10 13.95
C ALA A 119 -13.38 -2.42 13.77
N ASP A 120 -13.44 -1.33 13.02
CA ASP A 120 -14.70 -0.61 12.75
C ASP A 120 -15.63 -1.39 11.81
N TRP A 121 -15.11 -2.26 10.95
CA TRP A 121 -15.92 -3.18 10.12
C TRP A 121 -16.85 -4.10 10.92
N LEU A 122 -16.55 -4.31 12.20
CA LEU A 122 -17.46 -5.03 13.10
C LEU A 122 -18.71 -4.22 13.45
N LYS A 123 -18.66 -2.92 13.26
CA LYS A 123 -19.74 -1.99 13.63
C LYS A 123 -20.49 -1.52 12.39
N GLU A 124 -19.78 -1.00 11.41
CA GLU A 124 -20.34 -0.44 10.18
C GLU A 124 -19.38 -0.65 8.99
N PRO A 125 -19.91 -0.88 7.75
CA PRO A 125 -19.09 -0.88 6.57
C PRO A 125 -18.36 0.46 6.41
N ASN A 126 -17.06 0.42 6.21
CA ASN A 126 -16.27 1.62 5.95
C ASN A 126 -15.87 1.72 4.46
N TRP A 127 -15.14 2.77 4.10
CA TRP A 127 -14.77 3.05 2.71
C TRP A 127 -13.62 2.16 2.18
N LEU A 128 -12.94 1.42 3.06
CA LEU A 128 -11.88 0.49 2.68
C LEU A 128 -12.50 -0.73 1.99
N ASP A 129 -11.87 -1.23 0.97
CA ASP A 129 -12.33 -2.44 0.28
C ASP A 129 -11.76 -3.68 0.97
N MET A 130 -12.57 -4.74 1.07
CA MET A 130 -12.08 -6.02 1.55
C MET A 130 -11.27 -6.73 0.47
N ASP A 131 -10.05 -7.11 0.81
CA ASP A 131 -9.28 -7.99 -0.08
C ASP A 131 -9.80 -9.44 -0.02
N PRO A 132 -9.63 -10.22 -1.11
CA PRO A 132 -10.13 -11.58 -1.17
C PRO A 132 -9.57 -12.49 -0.07
N CYS A 133 -8.28 -12.36 0.25
CA CYS A 133 -7.63 -13.19 1.26
C CYS A 133 -8.12 -12.87 2.67
N PHE A 134 -8.48 -11.60 2.95
CA PHE A 134 -9.14 -11.23 4.21
C PHE A 134 -10.53 -11.87 4.31
N ILE A 135 -11.29 -11.90 3.21
CA ILE A 135 -12.61 -12.56 3.18
C ILE A 135 -12.49 -14.05 3.49
N GLU A 136 -11.45 -14.72 3.01
CA GLU A 136 -11.19 -16.15 3.23
C GLU A 136 -10.76 -16.48 4.67
N LEU A 137 -10.38 -15.48 5.48
CA LEU A 137 -10.02 -15.71 6.88
C LEU A 137 -11.16 -16.24 7.74
N GLY A 138 -12.43 -16.06 7.36
CA GLY A 138 -13.54 -16.58 8.16
C GLY A 138 -14.91 -16.31 7.56
N GLN A 139 -15.91 -16.97 8.11
CA GLN A 139 -17.30 -16.86 7.65
C GLN A 139 -17.97 -15.59 8.17
N THR A 140 -17.62 -15.14 9.38
CA THR A 140 -18.16 -13.89 9.98
C THR A 140 -17.11 -12.78 10.03
N ALA A 141 -17.58 -11.55 10.18
CA ALA A 141 -16.69 -10.39 10.34
C ALA A 141 -15.79 -10.54 11.58
N GLU A 142 -16.35 -11.00 12.69
CA GLU A 142 -15.63 -11.23 13.95
C GLU A 142 -14.55 -12.30 13.81
N GLU A 143 -14.86 -13.38 13.09
CA GLU A 143 -13.88 -14.44 12.83
C GLU A 143 -12.73 -13.93 11.97
N ARG A 144 -13.02 -13.20 10.90
CA ARG A 144 -12.01 -12.59 10.02
C ARG A 144 -11.11 -11.65 10.81
N TYR A 145 -11.70 -10.73 11.55
CA TYR A 145 -10.95 -9.77 12.36
C TYR A 145 -10.07 -10.47 13.40
N ARG A 146 -10.60 -11.43 14.14
CA ARG A 146 -9.82 -12.18 15.13
C ARG A 146 -8.63 -12.91 14.51
N ARG A 147 -8.82 -13.55 13.35
CA ARG A 147 -7.73 -14.24 12.63
C ARG A 147 -6.72 -13.26 12.07
N TYR A 148 -7.20 -12.12 11.56
CA TYR A 148 -6.32 -11.05 11.11
C TYR A 148 -5.47 -10.48 12.23
N VAL A 149 -6.03 -10.19 13.39
CA VAL A 149 -5.28 -9.73 14.57
C VAL A 149 -4.23 -10.75 15.00
N THR A 150 -4.56 -12.06 14.96
CA THR A 150 -3.59 -13.12 15.24
C THR A 150 -2.44 -13.11 14.24
N PHE A 151 -2.75 -13.05 12.95
CA PHE A 151 -1.77 -12.94 11.86
C PHE A 151 -0.87 -11.70 11.99
N MET A 152 -1.43 -10.57 12.40
CA MET A 152 -0.68 -9.32 12.60
C MET A 152 0.34 -9.41 13.75
N LYS A 153 0.08 -10.27 14.75
CA LYS A 153 0.97 -10.50 15.92
C LYS A 153 2.08 -11.51 15.64
N GLU A 154 1.95 -12.30 14.58
CA GLU A 154 2.98 -13.24 14.17
C GLU A 154 4.23 -12.51 13.67
N ALA A 155 5.40 -13.08 13.93
CA ALA A 155 6.65 -12.55 13.40
C ALA A 155 6.65 -12.59 11.87
N ILE A 156 6.99 -11.47 11.23
CA ILE A 156 7.14 -11.44 9.78
C ILE A 156 8.45 -12.17 9.42
N PRO A 157 8.40 -13.20 8.56
CA PRO A 157 9.63 -13.83 8.07
C PRO A 157 10.56 -12.79 7.41
N ALA A 158 11.83 -12.82 7.76
CA ALA A 158 12.81 -11.85 7.26
C ALA A 158 12.90 -11.83 5.72
N GLU A 159 12.73 -12.99 5.09
CA GLU A 159 12.73 -13.12 3.63
C GLU A 159 11.50 -12.46 2.99
N GLU A 160 10.31 -12.63 3.58
CA GLU A 160 9.08 -11.98 3.13
C GLU A 160 9.22 -10.45 3.20
N LEU A 161 9.71 -9.95 4.35
CA LEU A 161 9.95 -8.53 4.53
C LEU A 161 10.95 -7.96 3.51
N ARG A 162 12.01 -8.71 3.25
CA ARG A 162 13.02 -8.35 2.25
C ARG A 162 12.43 -8.34 0.85
N LEU A 163 11.70 -9.39 0.47
CA LEU A 163 11.06 -9.51 -0.84
C LEU A 163 10.15 -8.31 -1.14
N ILE A 164 9.22 -8.00 -0.24
CA ILE A 164 8.27 -6.88 -0.41
C ILE A 164 9.02 -5.55 -0.53
N ARG A 165 9.99 -5.30 0.36
CA ARG A 165 10.77 -4.06 0.37
C ARG A 165 11.57 -3.88 -0.92
N GLU A 166 12.30 -4.91 -1.35
CA GLU A 166 13.12 -4.86 -2.55
C GLU A 166 12.27 -4.74 -3.81
N ALA A 167 11.14 -5.45 -3.87
CA ALA A 167 10.22 -5.39 -5.01
C ALA A 167 9.70 -3.95 -5.21
N VAL A 168 9.23 -3.29 -4.15
CA VAL A 168 8.75 -1.90 -4.23
C VAL A 168 9.88 -0.94 -4.59
N GLN A 169 11.07 -1.08 -3.97
CA GLN A 169 12.18 -0.16 -4.23
C GLN A 169 12.70 -0.24 -5.67
N ARG A 170 12.68 -1.43 -6.26
CA ARG A 170 13.23 -1.70 -7.59
C ARG A 170 12.18 -1.75 -8.69
N GLY A 171 10.88 -1.59 -8.37
CA GLY A 171 9.78 -1.74 -9.32
C GLY A 171 9.67 -3.17 -9.86
N GLN A 172 9.94 -4.17 -8.99
CA GLN A 172 9.85 -5.59 -9.33
C GLN A 172 8.52 -6.18 -8.84
N LEU A 173 8.30 -7.47 -9.12
CA LEU A 173 7.10 -8.19 -8.71
C LEU A 173 7.24 -8.72 -7.28
N THR A 174 6.14 -8.68 -6.53
CA THR A 174 6.03 -9.34 -5.23
C THR A 174 5.29 -10.66 -5.41
N GLY A 175 6.04 -11.73 -5.59
CA GLY A 175 5.50 -13.06 -5.87
C GLY A 175 6.58 -14.13 -5.92
N ASN A 176 6.16 -15.39 -6.09
CA ASN A 176 7.06 -16.50 -6.31
C ASN A 176 7.59 -16.52 -7.76
N GLN A 177 8.55 -17.41 -8.06
CA GLN A 177 9.18 -17.48 -9.38
C GLN A 177 8.18 -17.81 -10.51
N LEU A 178 7.22 -18.69 -10.26
CA LEU A 178 6.19 -19.03 -11.26
C LEU A 178 5.34 -17.83 -11.66
N PHE A 179 4.96 -17.02 -10.68
CA PHE A 179 4.23 -15.77 -10.91
C PHE A 179 5.09 -14.78 -11.72
N VAL A 180 6.36 -14.63 -11.38
CA VAL A 180 7.28 -13.75 -12.12
C VAL A 180 7.37 -14.20 -13.58
N ASP A 181 7.61 -15.50 -13.84
CA ASP A 181 7.74 -16.06 -15.18
C ASP A 181 6.45 -15.87 -16.00
N GLU A 182 5.29 -16.02 -15.37
CA GLU A 182 4.00 -15.81 -16.03
C GLU A 182 3.78 -14.35 -16.41
N ILE A 183 4.04 -13.41 -15.50
CA ILE A 183 3.89 -11.98 -15.80
C ILE A 183 4.87 -11.54 -16.88
N GLU A 184 6.11 -12.00 -16.85
CA GLU A 184 7.11 -11.73 -17.89
C GLU A 184 6.64 -12.25 -19.26
N ARG A 185 6.07 -13.46 -19.31
CA ARG A 185 5.53 -14.04 -20.54
C ARG A 185 4.36 -13.23 -21.10
N VAL A 186 3.44 -12.78 -20.24
CA VAL A 186 2.25 -12.00 -20.65
C VAL A 186 2.64 -10.60 -21.08
N ALA A 187 3.55 -9.97 -20.34
CA ALA A 187 3.99 -8.60 -20.61
C ALA A 187 4.99 -8.50 -21.78
N GLY A 188 5.60 -9.62 -22.17
CA GLY A 188 6.67 -9.64 -23.18
C GLY A 188 7.93 -8.89 -22.76
N VAL A 189 8.07 -8.60 -21.46
CA VAL A 189 9.20 -7.85 -20.89
C VAL A 189 9.82 -8.65 -19.76
N ARG A 190 11.14 -8.80 -19.79
CA ARG A 190 11.88 -9.45 -18.72
C ARG A 190 12.03 -8.51 -17.53
N ILE A 191 11.49 -8.91 -16.36
CA ILE A 191 11.57 -8.18 -15.11
C ILE A 191 12.78 -8.72 -14.34
N GLU A 192 13.97 -8.34 -14.75
CA GLU A 192 15.19 -8.77 -14.06
C GLU A 192 15.30 -8.14 -12.68
N ARG A 193 15.71 -8.93 -11.69
CA ARG A 193 16.21 -8.43 -10.41
C ARG A 193 17.50 -7.66 -10.66
N ARG A 194 17.41 -6.39 -11.05
CA ARG A 194 18.59 -5.55 -11.22
C ARG A 194 19.27 -5.39 -9.86
N GLY A 195 20.50 -5.86 -9.76
CA GLY A 195 21.38 -5.53 -8.65
C GLY A 195 21.48 -4.00 -8.49
N GLN A 196 21.94 -3.54 -7.34
CA GLN A 196 22.28 -2.14 -7.11
C GLN A 196 23.13 -1.64 -8.30
N GLY A 197 22.75 -0.48 -8.88
CA GLY A 197 23.31 0.01 -10.14
C GLY A 197 24.83 0.00 -10.22
N ARG A 198 25.34 0.25 -11.43
CA ARG A 198 26.78 0.16 -11.77
C ARG A 198 27.67 0.67 -10.64
N PRO A 199 28.67 -0.14 -10.15
CA PRO A 199 29.65 0.36 -9.20
C PRO A 199 30.29 1.64 -9.72
N ARG A 200 30.46 2.62 -8.88
CA ARG A 200 31.28 3.79 -9.22
C ARG A 200 32.69 3.25 -9.50
N LEU A 201 33.15 3.45 -10.72
CA LEU A 201 34.57 3.24 -11.03
C LEU A 201 35.35 4.23 -10.18
N GLU A 202 36.23 3.72 -9.31
CA GLU A 202 37.22 4.50 -8.60
C GLU A 202 38.22 5.11 -9.58
#